data_47ba7f260ba1793c6ebdac542696630b
#
_entry.id   47ba7f260ba1793c6ebdac542696630b
#
_cell.length_a   1.000
_cell.length_b   1.000
_cell.length_c   1.000
_cell.angle_alpha   90.00
_cell.angle_beta   90.00
_cell.angle_gamma   90.00
#
_symmetry.space_group_name_H-M   'P 1'
#
loop_
_entity.id
_entity.type
_entity.pdbx_description
1 polymer ?
#
loop_
_entity_poly.entity_id
_entity_poly.type
_entity_poly.pdbx_seq_one_letter_code
_entity_poly.pdbx_strand_id
1 'polypeptide(L)' 'MEDWKDRLKAEYTQTKERYEKLKAYNNKQEVEVYLLKDAAEEPEDMYRRVLLRKQQSAMGEYLHILELRAELAHIEL' A
#
# COMPACT_ATOMS: atom_id res chain seq x y z
N MET A 1 -23.36 -15.51 14.01
CA MET A 1 -22.42 -14.43 14.19
C MET A 1 -21.55 -14.22 12.98
N GLU A 2 -21.32 -13.00 12.61
CA GLU A 2 -20.67 -12.67 11.34
C GLU A 2 -19.26 -12.11 11.54
N ASP A 3 -18.49 -12.76 12.41
CA ASP A 3 -17.14 -12.29 12.75
C ASP A 3 -16.24 -12.13 11.54
N TRP A 4 -16.34 -13.02 10.56
CA TRP A 4 -15.48 -12.93 9.39
C TRP A 4 -15.79 -11.69 8.53
N LYS A 5 -17.04 -11.25 8.51
CA LYS A 5 -17.42 -10.03 7.80
C LYS A 5 -16.87 -8.79 8.49
N ASP A 6 -16.94 -8.76 9.82
CA ASP A 6 -16.37 -7.66 10.59
C ASP A 6 -14.85 -7.63 10.46
N ARG A 7 -14.21 -8.80 10.46
CA ARG A 7 -12.76 -8.91 10.28
C ARG A 7 -12.36 -8.46 8.87
N LEU A 8 -13.15 -8.80 7.87
CA LEU A 8 -12.89 -8.35 6.51
C LEU A 8 -12.91 -6.81 6.41
N LYS A 9 -13.93 -6.18 6.99
CA LYS A 9 -14.04 -4.73 7.04
C LYS A 9 -12.87 -4.09 7.77
N ALA A 10 -12.50 -4.65 8.92
CA ALA A 10 -11.39 -4.14 9.72
C ALA A 10 -10.07 -4.27 8.97
N GLU A 11 -9.83 -5.43 8.36
CA GLU A 11 -8.63 -5.67 7.57
C GLU A 11 -8.53 -4.69 6.39
N TYR A 12 -9.64 -4.46 5.70
CA TYR A 12 -9.68 -3.52 4.59
C TYR A 12 -9.34 -2.11 5.06
N THR A 13 -10.00 -1.65 6.12
CA THR A 13 -9.80 -0.29 6.64
C THR A 13 -8.36 -0.07 7.09
N GLN A 14 -7.80 -1.01 7.84
CA GLN A 14 -6.44 -0.90 8.35
C GLN A 14 -5.42 -0.97 7.23
N THR A 15 -5.61 -1.89 6.30
CA THR A 15 -4.68 -2.03 5.17
C THR A 15 -4.74 -0.82 4.25
N LYS A 16 -5.93 -0.29 4.00
CA LYS A 16 -6.10 0.90 3.16
C LYS A 16 -5.40 2.10 3.78
N GLU A 17 -5.52 2.27 5.09
CA GLU A 17 -4.84 3.36 5.79
C GLU A 17 -3.32 3.25 5.64
N ARG A 18 -2.77 2.05 5.84
CA ARG A 18 -1.34 1.84 5.68
C ARG A 18 -0.91 2.01 4.22
N TYR A 19 -1.73 1.56 3.29
CA TYR A 19 -1.46 1.72 1.86
C TYR A 19 -1.38 3.20 1.47
N GLU A 20 -2.34 4.01 1.90
CA GLU A 20 -2.35 5.43 1.56
C GLU A 20 -1.15 6.16 2.16
N LYS A 21 -0.74 5.81 3.37
CA LYS A 21 0.45 6.39 4.00
C LYS A 21 1.71 6.01 3.24
N LEU A 22 1.84 4.75 2.86
CA LEU A 22 3.00 4.28 2.10
C LEU A 22 3.04 4.92 0.72
N LYS A 23 1.89 5.03 0.06
CA LYS A 23 1.79 5.66 -1.24
C LYS A 23 2.24 7.12 -1.18
N ALA A 24 1.79 7.86 -0.16
CA ALA A 24 2.19 9.25 0.02
C ALA A 24 3.70 9.38 0.26
N TYR A 25 4.25 8.50 1.10
CA TYR A 25 5.69 8.46 1.36
C TYR A 25 6.48 8.17 0.07
N ASN A 26 6.05 7.17 -0.69
CA ASN A 26 6.74 6.80 -1.93
C ASN A 26 6.68 7.92 -2.96
N ASN A 27 5.54 8.60 -3.06
CA ASN A 27 5.40 9.74 -3.98
C ASN A 27 6.37 10.86 -3.60
N LYS A 28 6.48 11.14 -2.31
CA LYS A 28 7.39 12.17 -1.82
C LYS A 28 8.84 11.79 -2.10
N GLN A 29 9.20 10.54 -1.87
CA GLN A 29 10.55 10.03 -2.13
C GLN A 29 10.89 10.11 -3.62
N GLU A 30 9.96 9.77 -4.47
CA GLU A 30 10.19 9.84 -5.92
C GLU A 30 10.51 11.26 -6.38
N VAL A 31 9.77 12.25 -5.88
CA VAL A 31 10.01 13.65 -6.21
C VAL A 31 11.35 14.12 -5.65
N GLU A 32 11.65 13.76 -4.39
CA GLU A 32 12.92 14.15 -3.76
C GLU A 32 14.12 13.60 -4.53
N VAL A 33 14.05 12.34 -4.94
CA VAL A 33 15.13 11.71 -5.72
C VAL A 33 15.29 12.40 -7.07
N TYR A 34 14.19 12.73 -7.72
CA TYR A 34 14.23 13.46 -8.99
C TYR A 34 14.92 14.82 -8.83
N LEU A 35 14.59 15.55 -7.77
CA LEU A 35 15.16 16.88 -7.52
C LEU A 35 16.64 16.81 -7.14
N LEU A 36 17.08 15.71 -6.52
CA LEU A 36 18.46 15.50 -6.07
C LEU A 36 19.22 14.54 -7.00
N LYS A 37 18.86 14.53 -8.26
CA LYS A 37 19.39 13.57 -9.23
C LYS A 37 20.90 13.56 -9.39
N ASP A 38 21.58 14.65 -9.01
CA ASP A 38 23.04 14.74 -9.09
C ASP A 38 23.72 14.25 -7.80
N ALA A 39 22.95 13.95 -6.76
CA ALA A 39 23.48 13.45 -5.51
C ALA A 39 23.65 11.95 -5.58
N ALA A 40 24.81 11.47 -5.10
CA ALA A 40 25.05 10.03 -5.04
C ALA A 40 24.11 9.39 -4.02
N GLU A 41 23.43 8.33 -4.41
CA GLU A 41 22.55 7.57 -3.53
C GLU A 41 23.21 6.26 -3.20
N GLU A 42 23.16 5.88 -1.91
CA GLU A 42 23.70 4.59 -1.50
C GLU A 42 22.86 3.45 -2.08
N PRO A 43 23.50 2.37 -2.56
CA PRO A 43 22.77 1.24 -3.12
C PRO A 43 21.71 0.66 -2.19
N GLU A 44 21.98 0.68 -0.87
CA GLU A 44 21.04 0.20 0.12
C GLU A 44 19.77 1.04 0.15
N ASP A 45 19.90 2.36 0.07
CA ASP A 45 18.75 3.25 0.05
C ASP A 45 17.93 3.10 -1.22
N MET A 46 18.63 2.90 -2.33
CA MET A 46 17.99 2.64 -3.62
C MET A 46 17.15 1.37 -3.56
N TYR A 47 17.72 0.31 -3.01
CA TYR A 47 17.03 -0.97 -2.89
C TYR A 47 15.84 -0.88 -1.94
N ARG A 48 15.99 -0.13 -0.84
CA ARG A 48 14.89 0.10 0.10
C ARG A 48 13.70 0.76 -0.61
N ARG A 49 13.96 1.74 -1.47
CA ARG A 49 12.89 2.38 -2.23
C ARG A 49 12.19 1.41 -3.18
N VAL A 50 12.95 0.53 -3.82
CA VAL A 50 12.38 -0.51 -4.67
C VAL A 50 11.47 -1.43 -3.87
N LEU A 51 11.92 -1.86 -2.70
CA LEU A 51 11.12 -2.73 -1.83
C LEU A 51 9.83 -2.06 -1.36
N LEU A 52 9.90 -0.77 -1.00
CA LEU A 52 8.72 -0.03 -0.56
C LEU A 52 7.71 0.14 -1.70
N ARG A 53 8.17 0.31 -2.93
CA ARG A 53 7.27 0.35 -4.09
C ARG A 53 6.62 -1.00 -4.35
N LYS A 54 7.38 -2.08 -4.21
CA LYS A 54 6.83 -3.43 -4.34
C LYS A 54 5.80 -3.69 -3.25
N GLN A 55 6.07 -3.24 -2.02
CA GLN A 55 5.14 -3.39 -0.92
C GLN A 55 3.84 -2.62 -1.20
N GLN A 56 3.95 -1.40 -1.69
CA GLN A 56 2.77 -0.61 -2.08
C GLN A 56 1.93 -1.33 -3.13
N SER A 57 2.57 -1.87 -4.15
CA SER A 57 1.88 -2.59 -5.22
C SER A 57 1.18 -3.84 -4.68
N ALA A 58 1.85 -4.59 -3.81
CA ALA A 58 1.28 -5.79 -3.21
C ALA A 58 0.08 -5.45 -2.32
N MET A 59 0.18 -4.35 -1.57
CA MET A 59 -0.93 -3.90 -0.72
C MET A 59 -2.12 -3.45 -1.55
N GLY A 60 -1.88 -2.75 -2.66
CA GLY A 60 -2.94 -2.34 -3.58
C GLY A 60 -3.67 -3.53 -4.17
N GLU A 61 -2.93 -4.56 -4.58
CA GLU A 61 -3.52 -5.79 -5.08
C GLU A 61 -4.31 -6.52 -3.99
N TYR A 62 -3.77 -6.58 -2.79
CA TYR A 62 -4.47 -7.17 -1.65
C TYR A 62 -5.78 -6.44 -1.36
N LEU A 63 -5.76 -5.11 -1.36
CA LEU A 63 -6.98 -4.33 -1.18
C LEU A 63 -8.02 -4.64 -2.24
N HIS A 64 -7.60 -4.79 -3.48
CA HIS A 64 -8.49 -5.15 -4.57
C HIS A 64 -9.15 -6.52 -4.32
N ILE A 65 -8.36 -7.49 -3.85
CA ILE A 65 -8.89 -8.81 -3.51
C ILE A 65 -9.94 -8.70 -2.39
N LEU A 66 -9.67 -7.88 -1.38
CA LEU A 66 -10.63 -7.66 -0.29
C LEU A 66 -11.92 -7.03 -0.81
N GLU A 67 -11.80 -6.09 -1.74
CA GLU A 67 -12.97 -5.46 -2.38
C GLU A 67 -13.81 -6.48 -3.14
N LEU A 68 -13.16 -7.36 -3.89
CA LEU A 68 -13.87 -8.42 -4.62
C LEU A 68 -14.54 -9.40 -3.67
N ARG A 69 -13.86 -9.74 -2.58
CA ARG A 69 -14.45 -10.62 -1.56
C ARG A 69 -15.68 -9.99 -0.92
N ALA A 70 -15.60 -8.69 -0.64
CA ALA A 70 -16.72 -7.96 -0.07
C ALA A 70 -17.90 -7.90 -1.05
N GLU A 71 -17.60 -7.65 -2.31
CA GLU A 71 -18.63 -7.62 -3.36
C GLU A 71 -19.33 -8.97 -3.48
N LEU A 72 -18.55 -10.06 -3.49
CA LEU A 72 -19.08 -11.40 -3.55
C LEU A 72 -19.99 -11.72 -2.36
N ALA A 73 -19.65 -11.21 -1.18
CA ALA A 73 -20.41 -11.45 0.05
C ALA A 73 -21.47 -10.38 0.31
N HIS A 74 -21.64 -9.44 -0.60
CA HIS A 74 -22.59 -8.32 -0.46
C HIS A 74 -22.33 -7.48 0.78
N ILE A 75 -21.06 -7.22 1.06
CA ILE A 75 -20.63 -6.37 2.19
C ILE A 75 -20.24 -5.01 1.65
N GLU A 76 -20.78 -3.96 2.25
CA GLU A 76 -20.33 -2.60 1.95
C GLU A 76 -19.08 -2.26 2.75
N LEU A 77 -18.05 -1.79 2.04
CA LEU A 77 -16.80 -1.36 2.64
C LEU A 77 -16.74 0.16 2.83
#